data_535fb17a9d35dfc5cb2292f4fc70a045
#
_entry.id   535fb17a9d35dfc5cb2292f4fc70a045
#
_cell.length_a   1.000
_cell.length_b   1.000
_cell.length_c   1.000
_cell.angle_alpha   90.00
_cell.angle_beta   90.00
_cell.angle_gamma   90.00
#
_symmetry.space_group_name_H-M   'P 1'
#
loop_
_entity.id
_entity.type
_entity.pdbx_description
1 polymer ?
#
loop_
_entity_poly.entity_id
_entity_poly.type
_entity_poly.pdbx_seq_one_letter_code
_entity_poly.pdbx_strand_id
1 'polypeptide(L)'
;MIGSNPENGHPIAAMHIQRALNRGAKLIVVDPIKTEFASRADVHLQLAPEHNIAVINSLIYVIFEENLVNWDFVNECTKGVEYVREAVKGYSPEAIASYTNLNPQDVRKAARMYATIRPAVITHGMGVTHFNHGVGAVCDISNLFLLTGNICELGSGDLPIRGQENVQGCCDMGVLPNIFPNLGSVTDPKQREWFEQVWHLEPGSLNGKIGIHKTEVPNAILDGRVHFFWTMGENPVMTDPNTNHFLKAISKVDMYVVQDIFLTETSRKADVVLPGVASSEKEGLYANAERRVQHNEHVITPPGDARQDWWIICEIARRLGATEGFNFNSPEEIWEEVRKCDPRRYGGMSYYRIKKHHGLHWPCPDENDMGGQSLYLDKKFFTPDGKGKFIPCLHVKSVADIEPAKAEFAKRVNLPPEYEVMAGSVDEPTDAEYPIQLLTTRKVYQYAGGVMTRRSKAIEEGGDSIGPIAEMNPALAQRYGIKQGDFIKAWSRYGYIVIKADVTDIIPDGVIQMTYHYWESCCNELTSNGWDFISKTPTFKAAIQIQRIEEEEFLRIRELKRIKFQTNKVIYDDYHHE
;
A
#
# COMPACT_ATOMS: atom_id res chain seq x y z
N MET A 1 -9.48 4.48 -12.59
CA MET A 1 -8.20 4.38 -11.84
C MET A 1 -8.27 5.36 -10.69
N ILE A 2 -7.93 4.95 -9.48
CA ILE A 2 -8.00 5.80 -8.28
C ILE A 2 -6.66 5.72 -7.54
N GLY A 3 -5.98 6.87 -7.34
CA GLY A 3 -4.74 6.94 -6.58
C GLY A 3 -3.65 5.96 -7.03
N SER A 4 -3.48 5.81 -8.33
CA SER A 4 -2.48 4.90 -8.91
C SER A 4 -1.89 5.46 -10.21
N ASN A 5 -0.58 5.27 -10.37
CA ASN A 5 0.15 5.62 -11.59
C ASN A 5 0.84 4.37 -12.16
N PRO A 6 0.12 3.53 -12.93
CA PRO A 6 0.69 2.29 -13.44
C PRO A 6 1.82 2.51 -14.46
N GLU A 7 1.89 3.64 -15.13
CA GLU A 7 2.99 3.97 -16.05
C GLU A 7 4.34 4.02 -15.32
N ASN A 8 4.34 4.56 -14.10
CA ASN A 8 5.53 4.59 -13.25
C ASN A 8 5.68 3.35 -12.34
N GLY A 9 4.58 2.77 -11.87
CA GLY A 9 4.59 1.71 -10.87
C GLY A 9 4.42 0.29 -11.42
N HIS A 10 3.73 0.12 -12.54
CA HIS A 10 3.26 -1.16 -13.07
C HIS A 10 3.25 -1.15 -14.61
N PRO A 11 4.41 -1.03 -15.28
CA PRO A 11 4.47 -0.78 -16.73
C PRO A 11 3.78 -1.88 -17.56
N ILE A 12 3.77 -3.14 -17.10
CA ILE A 12 3.07 -4.22 -17.80
C ILE A 12 1.54 -4.01 -17.71
N ALA A 13 1.01 -3.64 -16.54
CA ALA A 13 -0.40 -3.30 -16.41
C ALA A 13 -0.76 -2.08 -17.26
N ALA A 14 0.11 -1.07 -17.29
CA ALA A 14 -0.05 0.12 -18.13
C ALA A 14 -0.16 -0.24 -19.63
N MET A 15 0.66 -1.19 -20.12
CA MET A 15 0.55 -1.68 -21.50
C MET A 15 -0.81 -2.33 -21.78
N HIS A 16 -1.37 -3.09 -20.85
CA HIS A 16 -2.70 -3.70 -21.01
C HIS A 16 -3.81 -2.66 -20.99
N ILE A 17 -3.73 -1.68 -20.09
CA ILE A 17 -4.66 -0.54 -20.03
C ILE A 17 -4.60 0.21 -21.36
N GLN A 18 -3.41 0.55 -21.86
CA GLN A 18 -3.23 1.24 -23.15
C GLN A 18 -3.85 0.46 -24.32
N ARG A 19 -3.70 -0.87 -24.33
CA ARG A 19 -4.34 -1.73 -25.36
C ARG A 19 -5.86 -1.69 -25.27
N ALA A 20 -6.42 -1.63 -24.06
CA ALA A 20 -7.87 -1.49 -23.85
C ALA A 20 -8.38 -0.12 -24.37
N LEU A 21 -7.67 0.97 -24.05
CA LEU A 21 -7.99 2.31 -24.53
C LEU A 21 -7.95 2.39 -26.06
N ASN A 22 -6.95 1.79 -26.69
CA ASN A 22 -6.84 1.72 -28.16
C ASN A 22 -7.99 0.92 -28.81
N ARG A 23 -8.70 0.09 -28.04
CA ARG A 23 -9.91 -0.64 -28.48
C ARG A 23 -11.20 0.10 -28.14
N GLY A 24 -11.13 1.31 -27.61
CA GLY A 24 -12.28 2.17 -27.30
C GLY A 24 -12.78 2.12 -25.87
N ALA A 25 -12.05 1.46 -24.95
CA ALA A 25 -12.38 1.54 -23.52
C ALA A 25 -12.33 2.99 -23.04
N LYS A 26 -13.19 3.32 -22.08
CA LYS A 26 -13.26 4.64 -21.46
C LYS A 26 -12.43 4.69 -20.19
N LEU A 27 -11.87 5.85 -19.88
CA LEU A 27 -10.98 6.03 -18.75
C LEU A 27 -11.41 7.19 -17.86
N ILE A 28 -11.61 6.89 -16.58
CA ILE A 28 -11.74 7.87 -15.51
C ILE A 28 -10.49 7.76 -14.63
N VAL A 29 -9.83 8.89 -14.35
CA VAL A 29 -8.70 8.97 -13.43
C VAL A 29 -9.06 9.88 -12.26
N VAL A 30 -8.87 9.39 -11.04
CA VAL A 30 -9.02 10.14 -9.79
C VAL A 30 -7.64 10.18 -9.14
N ASP A 31 -6.93 11.28 -9.30
CA ASP A 31 -5.55 11.45 -8.82
C ASP A 31 -5.23 12.95 -8.69
N PRO A 32 -4.54 13.39 -7.63
CA PRO A 32 -4.10 14.78 -7.50
C PRO A 32 -3.09 15.21 -8.57
N ILE A 33 -2.36 14.26 -9.14
CA ILE A 33 -1.33 14.52 -10.15
C ILE A 33 -1.88 14.26 -11.56
N LYS A 34 -1.57 15.16 -12.48
CA LYS A 34 -1.89 14.98 -13.89
C LYS A 34 -0.91 13.99 -14.53
N THR A 35 -1.11 12.70 -14.23
CA THR A 35 -0.33 11.59 -14.80
C THR A 35 -0.53 11.51 -16.31
N GLU A 36 0.27 10.68 -17.00
CA GLU A 36 0.13 10.48 -18.43
C GLU A 36 -1.25 9.89 -18.79
N PHE A 37 -1.74 8.91 -18.02
CA PHE A 37 -3.11 8.43 -18.19
C PHE A 37 -4.17 9.49 -17.85
N ALA A 38 -3.95 10.33 -16.85
CA ALA A 38 -4.85 11.45 -16.55
C ALA A 38 -4.97 12.44 -17.70
N SER A 39 -3.87 12.70 -18.43
CA SER A 39 -3.86 13.58 -19.61
C SER A 39 -4.71 13.04 -20.77
N ARG A 40 -4.93 11.72 -20.81
CA ARG A 40 -5.66 11.01 -21.88
C ARG A 40 -7.02 10.49 -21.42
N ALA A 41 -7.40 10.76 -20.16
CA ALA A 41 -8.65 10.30 -19.59
C ALA A 41 -9.86 11.02 -20.21
N ASP A 42 -10.99 10.31 -20.34
CA ASP A 42 -12.28 10.92 -20.67
C ASP A 42 -12.76 11.87 -19.56
N VAL A 43 -12.34 11.59 -18.30
CA VAL A 43 -12.53 12.45 -17.12
C VAL A 43 -11.33 12.30 -16.19
N HIS A 44 -10.70 13.42 -15.82
CA HIS A 44 -9.72 13.49 -14.75
C HIS A 44 -10.31 14.27 -13.57
N LEU A 45 -10.50 13.60 -12.44
CA LEU A 45 -10.87 14.20 -11.18
C LEU A 45 -9.60 14.51 -10.40
N GLN A 46 -9.06 15.71 -10.61
CA GLN A 46 -7.83 16.19 -9.95
C GLN A 46 -8.16 16.70 -8.55
N LEU A 47 -8.37 15.76 -7.62
CA LEU A 47 -8.79 16.07 -6.26
C LEU A 47 -7.67 16.72 -5.44
N ALA A 48 -8.04 17.55 -4.46
CA ALA A 48 -7.13 17.88 -3.37
C ALA A 48 -6.74 16.60 -2.63
N PRO A 49 -5.44 16.39 -2.30
CA PRO A 49 -4.99 15.18 -1.60
C PRO A 49 -5.79 14.90 -0.32
N GLU A 50 -5.88 13.63 0.08
CA GLU A 50 -6.53 13.15 1.32
C GLU A 50 -8.07 13.23 1.36
N HIS A 51 -8.74 13.47 0.22
CA HIS A 51 -10.20 13.57 0.16
C HIS A 51 -10.86 12.37 -0.57
N ASN A 52 -10.22 11.19 -0.59
CA ASN A 52 -10.71 10.01 -1.32
C ASN A 52 -12.16 9.63 -0.95
N ILE A 53 -12.49 9.52 0.35
CA ILE A 53 -13.84 9.18 0.81
C ILE A 53 -14.86 10.21 0.32
N ALA A 54 -14.55 11.50 0.42
CA ALA A 54 -15.47 12.54 -0.02
C ALA A 54 -15.79 12.45 -1.52
N VAL A 55 -14.77 12.16 -2.34
CA VAL A 55 -14.91 12.03 -3.80
C VAL A 55 -15.68 10.76 -4.18
N ILE A 56 -15.37 9.62 -3.56
CA ILE A 56 -16.07 8.36 -3.85
C ILE A 56 -17.53 8.45 -3.38
N ASN A 57 -17.79 8.99 -2.19
CA ASN A 57 -19.14 9.27 -1.70
C ASN A 57 -19.91 10.19 -2.65
N SER A 58 -19.25 11.16 -3.27
CA SER A 58 -19.91 12.04 -4.24
C SER A 58 -20.29 11.30 -5.53
N LEU A 59 -19.47 10.37 -6.00
CA LEU A 59 -19.84 9.50 -7.12
C LEU A 59 -21.06 8.64 -6.76
N ILE A 60 -21.06 8.04 -5.55
CA ILE A 60 -22.18 7.24 -5.03
C ILE A 60 -23.44 8.10 -4.88
N TYR A 61 -23.32 9.35 -4.38
CA TYR A 61 -24.43 10.29 -4.29
C TYR A 61 -25.09 10.51 -5.64
N VAL A 62 -24.31 10.79 -6.69
CA VAL A 62 -24.84 11.02 -8.05
C VAL A 62 -25.54 9.77 -8.59
N ILE A 63 -25.00 8.57 -8.32
CA ILE A 63 -25.62 7.31 -8.75
C ILE A 63 -27.00 7.14 -8.11
N PHE A 64 -27.18 7.50 -6.84
CA PHE A 64 -28.50 7.50 -6.19
C PHE A 64 -29.42 8.62 -6.72
N GLU A 65 -28.91 9.84 -6.82
CA GLU A 65 -29.67 11.02 -7.23
C GLU A 65 -30.25 10.84 -8.65
N GLU A 66 -29.45 10.28 -9.56
CA GLU A 66 -29.83 10.09 -10.96
C GLU A 66 -30.44 8.72 -11.26
N ASN A 67 -30.73 7.94 -10.21
CA ASN A 67 -31.35 6.60 -10.31
C ASN A 67 -30.56 5.63 -11.22
N LEU A 68 -29.22 5.63 -11.08
CA LEU A 68 -28.31 4.78 -11.85
C LEU A 68 -27.93 3.46 -11.12
N VAL A 69 -28.58 3.19 -9.99
CA VAL A 69 -28.35 1.97 -9.18
C VAL A 69 -28.83 0.75 -9.92
N ASN A 70 -28.03 -0.31 -9.93
CA ASN A 70 -28.46 -1.64 -10.40
C ASN A 70 -29.29 -2.35 -9.30
N TRP A 71 -30.55 -1.99 -9.18
CA TRP A 71 -31.43 -2.50 -8.12
C TRP A 71 -31.65 -4.01 -8.18
N ASP A 72 -31.62 -4.63 -9.36
CA ASP A 72 -31.76 -6.08 -9.49
C ASP A 72 -30.59 -6.78 -8.78
N PHE A 73 -29.35 -6.35 -9.07
CA PHE A 73 -28.16 -6.88 -8.41
C PHE A 73 -28.13 -6.54 -6.91
N VAL A 74 -28.44 -5.31 -6.55
CA VAL A 74 -28.41 -4.84 -5.14
C VAL A 74 -29.40 -5.67 -4.30
N ASN A 75 -30.61 -5.87 -4.75
CA ASN A 75 -31.65 -6.60 -4.01
C ASN A 75 -31.34 -8.11 -3.91
N GLU A 76 -30.80 -8.71 -4.98
CA GLU A 76 -30.49 -10.12 -5.03
C GLU A 76 -29.24 -10.45 -4.19
N CYS A 77 -28.14 -9.69 -4.38
CA CYS A 77 -26.80 -10.10 -4.01
C CYS A 77 -26.21 -9.35 -2.81
N THR A 78 -26.89 -8.32 -2.28
CA THR A 78 -26.28 -7.43 -1.27
C THR A 78 -27.20 -7.17 -0.08
N LYS A 79 -26.66 -6.45 0.94
CA LYS A 79 -27.41 -5.96 2.11
C LYS A 79 -26.78 -4.66 2.64
N GLY A 80 -27.58 -3.79 3.28
CA GLY A 80 -27.14 -2.58 3.97
C GLY A 80 -27.01 -1.35 3.06
N VAL A 81 -27.55 -1.35 1.85
CA VAL A 81 -27.52 -0.23 0.90
C VAL A 81 -28.15 1.04 1.47
N GLU A 82 -29.17 0.91 2.34
CA GLU A 82 -29.85 2.00 3.01
C GLU A 82 -28.91 2.83 3.87
N TYR A 83 -27.93 2.23 4.52
CA TYR A 83 -26.96 2.93 5.36
C TYR A 83 -25.98 3.76 4.53
N VAL A 84 -25.52 3.26 3.39
CA VAL A 84 -24.69 4.00 2.45
C VAL A 84 -25.47 5.17 1.85
N ARG A 85 -26.74 4.94 1.48
CA ARG A 85 -27.61 6.00 0.98
C ARG A 85 -27.78 7.15 1.98
N GLU A 86 -27.88 6.83 3.30
CA GLU A 86 -27.92 7.85 4.35
C GLU A 86 -26.56 8.53 4.55
N ALA A 87 -25.45 7.80 4.45
CA ALA A 87 -24.10 8.35 4.62
C ALA A 87 -23.78 9.41 3.55
N VAL A 88 -24.19 9.19 2.31
CA VAL A 88 -23.80 10.06 1.18
C VAL A 88 -24.65 11.30 1.01
N LYS A 89 -25.72 11.52 1.79
CA LYS A 89 -26.64 12.67 1.63
C LYS A 89 -25.96 14.04 1.64
N GLY A 90 -24.84 14.18 2.33
CA GLY A 90 -24.08 15.43 2.42
C GLY A 90 -23.00 15.63 1.36
N TYR A 91 -22.85 14.68 0.42
CA TYR A 91 -21.72 14.65 -0.53
C TYR A 91 -22.14 14.96 -1.97
N SER A 92 -23.11 15.87 -2.19
CA SER A 92 -23.37 16.33 -3.55
C SER A 92 -22.08 16.91 -4.17
N PRO A 93 -21.87 16.81 -5.49
CA PRO A 93 -20.69 17.38 -6.14
C PRO A 93 -20.46 18.85 -5.80
N GLU A 94 -21.53 19.61 -5.67
CA GLU A 94 -21.52 21.03 -5.30
C GLU A 94 -21.07 21.25 -3.85
N ALA A 95 -21.48 20.36 -2.93
CA ALA A 95 -21.12 20.46 -1.51
C ALA A 95 -19.63 20.18 -1.26
N ILE A 96 -19.03 19.26 -2.02
CA ILE A 96 -17.62 18.88 -1.84
C ILE A 96 -16.65 19.77 -2.65
N ALA A 97 -17.14 20.54 -3.62
CA ALA A 97 -16.30 21.29 -4.56
C ALA A 97 -15.31 22.23 -3.88
N SER A 98 -15.72 22.87 -2.78
CA SER A 98 -14.93 23.90 -2.10
C SER A 98 -13.66 23.39 -1.41
N TYR A 99 -13.61 22.10 -1.02
CA TYR A 99 -12.47 21.50 -0.33
C TYR A 99 -11.79 20.37 -1.12
N THR A 100 -12.43 19.85 -2.16
CA THR A 100 -11.82 18.87 -3.06
C THR A 100 -11.20 19.47 -4.32
N ASN A 101 -11.49 20.75 -4.63
CA ASN A 101 -11.12 21.46 -5.86
C ASN A 101 -11.70 20.83 -7.14
N LEU A 102 -12.73 19.99 -7.05
CA LEU A 102 -13.33 19.33 -8.19
C LEU A 102 -14.45 20.17 -8.83
N ASN A 103 -14.54 20.08 -10.16
CA ASN A 103 -15.69 20.58 -10.89
C ASN A 103 -16.88 19.63 -10.71
N PRO A 104 -18.04 20.09 -10.19
CA PRO A 104 -19.21 19.25 -10.01
C PRO A 104 -19.68 18.52 -11.27
N GLN A 105 -19.54 19.12 -12.45
CA GLN A 105 -19.96 18.51 -13.71
C GLN A 105 -19.06 17.32 -14.11
N ASP A 106 -17.76 17.37 -13.79
CA ASP A 106 -16.84 16.27 -14.04
C ASP A 106 -17.12 15.08 -13.11
N VAL A 107 -17.48 15.35 -11.84
CA VAL A 107 -17.90 14.30 -10.90
C VAL A 107 -19.17 13.61 -11.41
N ARG A 108 -20.20 14.39 -11.85
CA ARG A 108 -21.43 13.84 -12.44
C ARG A 108 -21.13 13.03 -13.70
N LYS A 109 -20.27 13.55 -14.58
CA LYS A 109 -19.85 12.82 -15.79
C LYS A 109 -19.17 11.50 -15.45
N ALA A 110 -18.24 11.48 -14.49
CA ALA A 110 -17.54 10.28 -14.05
C ALA A 110 -18.52 9.24 -13.47
N ALA A 111 -19.43 9.66 -12.60
CA ALA A 111 -20.44 8.76 -12.00
C ALA A 111 -21.34 8.11 -13.06
N ARG A 112 -21.87 8.91 -14.01
CA ARG A 112 -22.68 8.40 -15.12
C ARG A 112 -21.89 7.40 -15.98
N MET A 113 -20.67 7.73 -16.36
CA MET A 113 -19.82 6.84 -17.17
C MET A 113 -19.58 5.52 -16.47
N TYR A 114 -19.22 5.53 -15.19
CA TYR A 114 -18.95 4.30 -14.44
C TYR A 114 -20.19 3.42 -14.26
N ALA A 115 -21.34 4.03 -14.02
CA ALA A 115 -22.59 3.29 -13.81
C ALA A 115 -23.19 2.73 -15.10
N THR A 116 -22.96 3.35 -16.27
CA THR A 116 -23.64 3.00 -17.52
C THR A 116 -22.79 2.32 -18.57
N ILE A 117 -21.46 2.47 -18.53
CA ILE A 117 -20.54 1.82 -19.48
C ILE A 117 -19.97 0.57 -18.82
N ARG A 118 -20.43 -0.59 -19.28
CA ARG A 118 -20.13 -1.90 -18.67
C ARG A 118 -19.49 -2.87 -19.67
N PRO A 119 -18.69 -3.88 -19.23
CA PRO A 119 -18.21 -4.04 -17.84
C PRO A 119 -17.19 -2.96 -17.44
N ALA A 120 -17.08 -2.65 -16.15
CA ALA A 120 -16.13 -1.68 -15.64
C ALA A 120 -15.25 -2.26 -14.53
N VAL A 121 -13.95 -1.97 -14.59
CA VAL A 121 -12.95 -2.35 -13.58
C VAL A 121 -12.47 -1.09 -12.86
N ILE A 122 -12.40 -1.16 -11.53
CA ILE A 122 -11.66 -0.17 -10.74
C ILE A 122 -10.25 -0.71 -10.50
N THR A 123 -9.23 0.10 -10.77
CA THR A 123 -7.87 -0.15 -10.30
C THR A 123 -7.50 0.92 -9.30
N HIS A 124 -6.93 0.52 -8.18
CA HIS A 124 -6.44 1.46 -7.19
C HIS A 124 -5.07 1.07 -6.66
N GLY A 125 -4.34 2.03 -6.12
CA GLY A 125 -3.02 1.84 -5.56
C GLY A 125 -2.87 2.48 -4.20
N MET A 126 -1.62 2.76 -3.81
CA MET A 126 -1.28 3.32 -2.50
C MET A 126 -1.79 4.75 -2.29
N GLY A 127 -2.16 5.47 -3.37
CA GLY A 127 -2.84 6.76 -3.28
C GLY A 127 -4.26 6.68 -2.68
N VAL A 128 -4.79 5.45 -2.45
CA VAL A 128 -6.03 5.20 -1.70
C VAL A 128 -5.73 4.66 -0.30
N THR A 129 -4.72 3.80 -0.16
CA THR A 129 -4.52 3.02 1.07
C THR A 129 -3.56 3.66 2.08
N HIS A 130 -2.71 4.61 1.67
CA HIS A 130 -1.76 5.29 2.56
C HIS A 130 -2.38 6.53 3.23
N PHE A 131 -3.47 6.32 3.97
CA PHE A 131 -4.18 7.34 4.75
C PHE A 131 -4.72 6.75 6.05
N ASN A 132 -5.03 7.57 7.04
CA ASN A 132 -5.67 7.12 8.29
C ASN A 132 -7.05 6.46 8.04
N HIS A 133 -7.59 6.67 6.86
CA HIS A 133 -8.87 6.15 6.38
C HIS A 133 -8.72 5.22 5.15
N GLY A 134 -7.55 4.64 4.94
CA GLY A 134 -7.30 3.77 3.78
C GLY A 134 -8.28 2.61 3.67
N VAL A 135 -8.56 1.93 4.78
CA VAL A 135 -9.59 0.86 4.82
C VAL A 135 -10.97 1.41 4.48
N GLY A 136 -11.37 2.56 5.02
CA GLY A 136 -12.65 3.21 4.71
C GLY A 136 -12.77 3.56 3.23
N ALA A 137 -11.72 4.09 2.60
CA ALA A 137 -11.72 4.41 1.18
C ALA A 137 -11.84 3.16 0.29
N VAL A 138 -11.24 2.02 0.67
CA VAL A 138 -11.39 0.74 -0.03
C VAL A 138 -12.79 0.16 0.17
N CYS A 139 -13.38 0.27 1.36
CA CYS A 139 -14.78 -0.07 1.58
C CYS A 139 -15.72 0.75 0.68
N ASP A 140 -15.41 2.02 0.49
CA ASP A 140 -16.20 2.92 -0.36
C ASP A 140 -16.05 2.61 -1.85
N ILE A 141 -14.88 2.19 -2.31
CA ILE A 141 -14.70 1.59 -3.64
C ILE A 141 -15.57 0.33 -3.76
N SER A 142 -15.64 -0.48 -2.72
CA SER A 142 -16.50 -1.68 -2.70
C SER A 142 -17.99 -1.31 -2.79
N ASN A 143 -18.43 -0.27 -2.08
CA ASN A 143 -19.78 0.27 -2.22
C ASN A 143 -20.08 0.67 -3.66
N LEU A 144 -19.13 1.32 -4.34
CA LEU A 144 -19.31 1.82 -5.70
C LEU A 144 -19.54 0.67 -6.72
N PHE A 145 -18.73 -0.40 -6.67
CA PHE A 145 -18.96 -1.53 -7.59
C PHE A 145 -20.16 -2.40 -7.20
N LEU A 146 -20.47 -2.53 -5.91
CA LEU A 146 -21.71 -3.23 -5.48
C LEU A 146 -22.96 -2.50 -5.92
N LEU A 147 -22.97 -1.15 -5.82
CA LEU A 147 -24.12 -0.33 -6.17
C LEU A 147 -24.47 -0.40 -7.67
N THR A 148 -23.44 -0.50 -8.50
CA THR A 148 -23.59 -0.55 -9.96
C THR A 148 -23.62 -1.98 -10.53
N GLY A 149 -23.33 -2.99 -9.69
CA GLY A 149 -23.19 -4.38 -10.13
C GLY A 149 -21.96 -4.60 -11.01
N ASN A 150 -20.95 -3.71 -10.98
CA ASN A 150 -19.66 -3.90 -11.67
C ASN A 150 -18.79 -4.91 -10.93
N ILE A 151 -19.33 -6.08 -10.68
CA ILE A 151 -18.70 -7.25 -10.06
C ILE A 151 -19.50 -8.49 -10.46
N CYS A 152 -18.98 -9.68 -10.21
CA CYS A 152 -19.60 -10.97 -10.53
C CYS A 152 -19.78 -11.23 -12.04
N GLU A 153 -19.04 -10.52 -12.88
CA GLU A 153 -18.97 -10.77 -14.33
C GLU A 153 -17.53 -10.62 -14.82
N LEU A 154 -17.19 -11.27 -15.92
CA LEU A 154 -15.86 -11.14 -16.51
C LEU A 154 -15.60 -9.72 -17.01
N GLY A 155 -14.42 -9.17 -16.69
CA GLY A 155 -14.03 -7.82 -17.07
C GLY A 155 -14.55 -6.73 -16.13
N SER A 156 -15.14 -7.09 -14.99
CA SER A 156 -15.54 -6.14 -13.94
C SER A 156 -14.91 -6.48 -12.59
N GLY A 157 -15.02 -5.56 -11.64
CA GLY A 157 -14.59 -5.71 -10.25
C GLY A 157 -13.51 -4.74 -9.84
N ASP A 158 -12.88 -5.04 -8.72
CA ASP A 158 -11.76 -4.28 -8.16
C ASP A 158 -10.44 -5.02 -8.38
N LEU A 159 -9.44 -4.30 -8.86
CA LEU A 159 -8.08 -4.79 -9.07
C LEU A 159 -7.09 -3.88 -8.33
N PRO A 160 -6.81 -4.16 -7.05
CA PRO A 160 -5.75 -3.48 -6.32
C PRO A 160 -4.41 -3.73 -7.00
N ILE A 161 -3.75 -2.69 -7.50
CA ILE A 161 -2.44 -2.83 -8.13
C ILE A 161 -1.37 -2.89 -7.05
N ARG A 162 -0.92 -4.10 -6.71
CA ARG A 162 0.09 -4.36 -5.68
C ARG A 162 1.45 -3.81 -6.10
N GLY A 163 2.15 -3.15 -5.16
CA GLY A 163 3.38 -2.40 -5.44
C GLY A 163 4.64 -3.26 -5.60
N GLN A 164 4.78 -4.32 -4.80
CA GLN A 164 5.97 -5.16 -4.76
C GLN A 164 5.71 -6.55 -5.32
N GLU A 165 6.80 -7.18 -5.81
CA GLU A 165 6.80 -8.58 -6.17
C GLU A 165 6.37 -9.45 -4.98
N ASN A 166 5.45 -10.38 -5.24
CA ASN A 166 4.93 -11.34 -4.26
C ASN A 166 4.28 -10.75 -2.99
N VAL A 167 3.93 -9.47 -2.95
CA VAL A 167 3.22 -8.91 -1.79
C VAL A 167 1.87 -9.59 -1.56
N GLN A 168 1.20 -10.02 -2.64
CA GLN A 168 -0.02 -10.81 -2.54
C GLN A 168 0.26 -12.15 -1.84
N GLY A 169 1.29 -12.89 -2.27
CA GLY A 169 1.67 -14.15 -1.65
C GLY A 169 2.11 -14.00 -0.20
N CYS A 170 2.85 -12.94 0.14
CA CYS A 170 3.21 -12.66 1.54
C CYS A 170 1.98 -12.49 2.42
N CYS A 171 0.99 -11.70 1.97
CA CYS A 171 -0.28 -11.56 2.69
C CYS A 171 -1.04 -12.88 2.79
N ASP A 172 -1.13 -13.63 1.69
CA ASP A 172 -1.82 -14.92 1.63
C ASP A 172 -1.21 -15.96 2.58
N MET A 173 0.11 -15.89 2.79
CA MET A 173 0.86 -16.79 3.70
C MET A 173 0.87 -16.33 5.16
N GLY A 174 0.09 -15.32 5.51
CA GLY A 174 0.00 -14.86 6.89
C GLY A 174 1.23 -14.10 7.40
N VAL A 175 2.00 -13.45 6.53
CA VAL A 175 3.09 -12.54 6.92
C VAL A 175 2.48 -11.21 7.41
N LEU A 176 1.58 -11.33 8.37
CA LEU A 176 0.87 -10.27 9.06
C LEU A 176 0.62 -10.70 10.51
N PRO A 177 0.67 -9.80 11.49
CA PRO A 177 0.62 -10.20 12.91
C PRO A 177 -0.75 -10.66 13.41
N ASN A 178 -1.80 -10.53 12.60
CA ASN A 178 -3.19 -10.74 12.98
C ASN A 178 -3.88 -11.93 12.29
N ILE A 179 -3.21 -12.58 11.32
CA ILE A 179 -3.82 -13.66 10.53
C ILE A 179 -2.89 -14.86 10.35
N PHE A 180 -3.51 -16.02 10.11
CA PHE A 180 -2.86 -17.25 9.67
C PHE A 180 -2.74 -17.35 8.13
N PRO A 181 -1.98 -18.34 7.60
CA PRO A 181 -1.83 -18.56 6.14
C PRO A 181 -3.12 -18.79 5.36
N ASN A 182 -4.26 -18.96 6.02
CA ASN A 182 -5.58 -19.07 5.39
C ASN A 182 -6.41 -17.77 5.48
N LEU A 183 -5.77 -16.64 5.85
CA LEU A 183 -6.38 -15.34 6.20
C LEU A 183 -7.32 -15.39 7.41
N GLY A 184 -7.36 -16.52 8.14
CA GLY A 184 -8.12 -16.62 9.39
C GLY A 184 -7.47 -15.82 10.51
N SER A 185 -8.30 -15.18 11.36
CA SER A 185 -7.80 -14.37 12.47
C SER A 185 -7.10 -15.23 13.53
N VAL A 186 -5.95 -14.76 14.02
CA VAL A 186 -5.26 -15.39 15.16
C VAL A 186 -6.10 -15.33 16.46
N THR A 187 -7.05 -14.41 16.55
CA THR A 187 -7.96 -14.28 17.70
C THR A 187 -9.10 -15.30 17.68
N ASP A 188 -9.39 -15.92 16.52
CA ASP A 188 -10.44 -16.94 16.42
C ASP A 188 -9.95 -18.28 16.99
N PRO A 189 -10.58 -18.82 18.04
CA PRO A 189 -10.21 -20.12 18.61
C PRO A 189 -10.26 -21.27 17.60
N LYS A 190 -11.22 -21.26 16.67
CA LYS A 190 -11.37 -22.31 15.65
C LYS A 190 -10.21 -22.31 14.65
N GLN A 191 -9.68 -21.12 14.33
CA GLN A 191 -8.51 -21.02 13.47
C GLN A 191 -7.27 -21.54 14.18
N ARG A 192 -7.07 -21.19 15.46
CA ARG A 192 -5.95 -21.74 16.25
C ARG A 192 -6.01 -23.26 16.34
N GLU A 193 -7.17 -23.81 16.71
CA GLU A 193 -7.36 -25.27 16.75
C GLU A 193 -7.05 -25.94 15.41
N TRP A 194 -7.47 -25.35 14.29
CA TRP A 194 -7.13 -25.83 12.94
C TRP A 194 -5.61 -25.87 12.71
N PHE A 195 -4.91 -24.78 13.01
CA PHE A 195 -3.46 -24.71 12.80
C PHE A 195 -2.66 -25.56 13.80
N GLU A 196 -3.12 -25.71 15.02
CA GLU A 196 -2.53 -26.67 15.98
C GLU A 196 -2.60 -28.11 15.43
N GLN A 197 -3.72 -28.50 14.84
CA GLN A 197 -3.85 -29.81 14.20
C GLN A 197 -2.97 -29.96 12.97
N VAL A 198 -2.97 -28.99 12.04
CA VAL A 198 -2.20 -29.05 10.78
C VAL A 198 -0.69 -29.04 11.05
N TRP A 199 -0.25 -28.27 12.03
CA TRP A 199 1.17 -28.16 12.40
C TRP A 199 1.61 -29.14 13.48
N HIS A 200 0.72 -30.04 13.92
CA HIS A 200 0.98 -31.05 14.96
C HIS A 200 1.47 -30.44 16.28
N LEU A 201 0.90 -29.30 16.65
CA LEU A 201 1.20 -28.61 17.91
C LEU A 201 0.30 -29.09 19.04
N GLU A 202 0.74 -28.89 20.28
CA GLU A 202 -0.09 -29.17 21.45
C GLU A 202 -1.32 -28.26 21.47
N PRO A 203 -2.52 -28.79 21.76
CA PRO A 203 -3.74 -28.00 21.86
C PRO A 203 -3.60 -26.82 22.83
N GLY A 204 -3.96 -25.63 22.37
CA GLY A 204 -3.88 -24.39 23.16
C GLY A 204 -2.47 -23.76 23.21
N SER A 205 -1.52 -24.25 22.43
CA SER A 205 -0.16 -23.70 22.37
C SER A 205 -0.07 -22.39 21.57
N LEU A 206 -0.97 -22.18 20.59
CA LEU A 206 -0.94 -20.98 19.77
C LEU A 206 -1.50 -19.76 20.52
N ASN A 207 -0.75 -18.67 20.50
CA ASN A 207 -1.16 -17.41 21.11
C ASN A 207 -2.30 -16.75 20.34
N GLY A 208 -3.41 -16.44 21.05
CA GLY A 208 -4.57 -15.75 20.48
C GLY A 208 -4.48 -14.22 20.48
N LYS A 209 -3.34 -13.63 20.79
CA LYS A 209 -3.14 -12.18 20.76
C LYS A 209 -2.57 -11.75 19.40
N ILE A 210 -3.07 -10.63 18.88
CA ILE A 210 -2.49 -9.98 17.70
C ILE A 210 -1.06 -9.54 18.05
N GLY A 211 -0.11 -9.84 17.17
CA GLY A 211 1.27 -9.39 17.29
C GLY A 211 1.42 -7.89 16.99
N ILE A 212 2.66 -7.40 17.07
CA ILE A 212 2.99 -5.99 16.80
C ILE A 212 3.05 -5.77 15.30
N HIS A 213 2.26 -4.83 14.78
CA HIS A 213 2.36 -4.43 13.37
C HIS A 213 3.65 -3.66 13.11
N LYS A 214 4.16 -3.73 11.88
CA LYS A 214 5.42 -3.10 11.50
C LYS A 214 5.50 -1.61 11.88
N THR A 215 4.45 -0.86 11.65
CA THR A 215 4.36 0.57 12.00
C THR A 215 4.42 0.86 13.51
N GLU A 216 4.07 -0.13 14.34
CA GLU A 216 4.10 -0.04 15.81
C GLU A 216 5.47 -0.47 16.39
N VAL A 217 6.32 -1.16 15.60
CA VAL A 217 7.61 -1.69 16.06
C VAL A 217 8.52 -0.61 16.63
N PRO A 218 8.71 0.58 16.00
CA PRO A 218 9.55 1.61 16.58
C PRO A 218 9.13 2.02 18.00
N ASN A 219 7.83 2.24 18.22
CA ASN A 219 7.32 2.55 19.56
C ASN A 219 7.51 1.36 20.53
N ALA A 220 7.29 0.13 20.07
CA ALA A 220 7.45 -1.06 20.89
C ALA A 220 8.90 -1.29 21.33
N ILE A 221 9.88 -0.92 20.50
CA ILE A 221 11.31 -0.91 20.89
C ILE A 221 11.56 0.18 21.94
N LEU A 222 11.08 1.40 21.69
CA LEU A 222 11.29 2.54 22.61
C LEU A 222 10.63 2.30 23.98
N ASP A 223 9.51 1.59 24.01
CA ASP A 223 8.79 1.17 25.23
C ASP A 223 9.44 -0.04 25.93
N GLY A 224 10.49 -0.63 25.36
CA GLY A 224 11.16 -1.82 25.91
C GLY A 224 10.33 -3.12 25.80
N ARG A 225 9.40 -3.20 24.86
CA ARG A 225 8.60 -4.41 24.58
C ARG A 225 9.24 -5.31 23.51
N VAL A 226 10.13 -4.75 22.68
CA VAL A 226 10.87 -5.47 21.64
C VAL A 226 12.37 -5.31 21.90
N HIS A 227 13.05 -6.43 22.17
CA HIS A 227 14.47 -6.52 22.46
C HIS A 227 15.29 -7.07 21.29
N PHE A 228 14.66 -7.84 20.43
CA PHE A 228 15.24 -8.43 19.22
C PHE A 228 14.40 -8.03 18.02
N PHE A 229 15.07 -7.52 16.98
CA PHE A 229 14.41 -7.17 15.74
C PHE A 229 15.16 -7.75 14.54
N TRP A 230 14.44 -8.44 13.65
CA TRP A 230 15.00 -9.03 12.44
C TRP A 230 14.24 -8.50 11.22
N THR A 231 14.94 -7.74 10.38
CA THR A 231 14.43 -7.26 9.09
C THR A 231 14.92 -8.17 7.97
N MET A 232 14.02 -8.58 7.10
CA MET A 232 14.31 -9.48 5.99
C MET A 232 13.86 -8.86 4.66
N GLY A 233 14.81 -8.64 3.72
CA GLY A 233 14.54 -8.18 2.37
C GLY A 233 13.90 -6.79 2.30
N GLU A 234 14.17 -5.92 3.26
CA GLU A 234 13.60 -4.60 3.37
C GLU A 234 14.64 -3.57 3.84
N ASN A 235 14.46 -2.31 3.42
CA ASN A 235 15.34 -1.19 3.77
C ASN A 235 14.58 -0.09 4.55
N PRO A 236 14.06 -0.37 5.77
CA PRO A 236 13.18 0.53 6.52
C PRO A 236 13.81 1.89 6.85
N VAL A 237 15.13 2.00 6.99
CA VAL A 237 15.82 3.31 7.14
C VAL A 237 15.48 4.26 5.98
N MET A 238 15.19 3.71 4.79
CA MET A 238 14.82 4.48 3.61
C MET A 238 13.31 4.50 3.36
N THR A 239 12.63 3.39 3.65
CA THR A 239 11.25 3.16 3.17
C THR A 239 10.17 3.39 4.22
N ASP A 240 10.52 3.39 5.51
CA ASP A 240 9.54 3.66 6.56
C ASP A 240 9.31 5.17 6.76
N PRO A 241 8.11 5.55 7.16
CA PRO A 241 7.84 6.95 7.48
C PRO A 241 8.61 7.38 8.72
N ASN A 242 8.86 8.68 8.84
CA ASN A 242 9.63 9.27 9.93
C ASN A 242 10.95 8.53 10.22
N THR A 243 11.84 8.58 9.26
CA THR A 243 13.18 7.95 9.34
C THR A 243 13.91 8.25 10.65
N ASN A 244 13.77 9.48 11.18
CA ASN A 244 14.40 9.87 12.44
C ASN A 244 13.88 9.05 13.63
N HIS A 245 12.56 8.83 13.69
CA HIS A 245 11.94 8.01 14.74
C HIS A 245 12.36 6.54 14.63
N PHE A 246 12.42 5.99 13.41
CA PHE A 246 12.91 4.63 13.19
C PHE A 246 14.37 4.47 13.62
N LEU A 247 15.25 5.40 13.21
CA LEU A 247 16.66 5.39 13.63
C LEU A 247 16.83 5.50 15.14
N LYS A 248 16.02 6.33 15.80
CA LYS A 248 15.99 6.44 17.26
C LYS A 248 15.61 5.10 17.91
N ALA A 249 14.60 4.43 17.36
CA ALA A 249 14.15 3.14 17.88
C ALA A 249 15.24 2.07 17.74
N ILE A 250 15.82 1.86 16.56
CA ILE A 250 16.84 0.83 16.36
C ILE A 250 18.12 1.08 17.15
N SER A 251 18.39 2.34 17.58
CA SER A 251 19.50 2.64 18.49
C SER A 251 19.30 2.10 19.91
N LYS A 252 18.11 1.62 20.25
CA LYS A 252 17.70 1.15 21.59
C LYS A 252 17.38 -0.35 21.64
N VAL A 253 17.26 -1.02 20.48
CA VAL A 253 17.02 -2.47 20.45
C VAL A 253 18.31 -3.21 20.88
N ASP A 254 18.17 -4.28 21.65
CA ASP A 254 19.32 -5.02 22.19
C ASP A 254 20.09 -5.77 21.11
N MET A 255 19.38 -6.25 20.07
CA MET A 255 19.97 -6.92 18.91
C MET A 255 19.15 -6.63 17.65
N TYR A 256 19.80 -6.11 16.63
CA TYR A 256 19.23 -5.87 15.31
C TYR A 256 19.88 -6.75 14.25
N VAL A 257 19.11 -7.63 13.64
CA VAL A 257 19.54 -8.52 12.55
C VAL A 257 18.91 -8.04 11.24
N VAL A 258 19.71 -7.96 10.18
CA VAL A 258 19.22 -7.66 8.83
C VAL A 258 19.66 -8.75 7.87
N GLN A 259 18.71 -9.29 7.13
CA GLN A 259 18.92 -10.23 6.05
C GLN A 259 18.61 -9.55 4.73
N ASP A 260 19.59 -9.36 3.87
CA ASP A 260 19.41 -8.67 2.59
C ASP A 260 20.41 -9.15 1.55
N ILE A 261 20.14 -8.86 0.28
CA ILE A 261 21.02 -9.17 -0.85
C ILE A 261 22.15 -8.14 -1.01
N PHE A 262 22.03 -6.96 -0.41
CA PHE A 262 23.03 -5.90 -0.43
C PHE A 262 23.26 -5.30 0.96
N LEU A 263 24.42 -4.67 1.14
CA LEU A 263 24.70 -3.86 2.31
C LEU A 263 23.98 -2.50 2.15
N THR A 264 22.71 -2.46 2.58
CA THR A 264 21.80 -1.34 2.48
C THR A 264 22.03 -0.29 3.59
N GLU A 265 21.34 0.83 3.53
CA GLU A 265 21.32 1.85 4.58
C GLU A 265 20.88 1.26 5.92
N THR A 266 19.92 0.33 5.88
CA THR A 266 19.45 -0.41 7.06
C THR A 266 20.46 -1.43 7.56
N SER A 267 20.99 -2.27 6.68
CA SER A 267 21.95 -3.32 7.09
C SER A 267 23.25 -2.75 7.65
N ARG A 268 23.63 -1.51 7.28
CA ARG A 268 24.76 -0.79 7.91
C ARG A 268 24.53 -0.43 9.39
N LYS A 269 23.30 -0.50 9.87
CA LYS A 269 22.92 -0.20 11.26
C LYS A 269 22.75 -1.47 12.10
N ALA A 270 22.79 -2.64 11.47
CA ALA A 270 22.57 -3.92 12.11
C ALA A 270 23.79 -4.40 12.90
N ASP A 271 23.55 -5.16 13.96
CA ASP A 271 24.59 -5.89 14.71
C ASP A 271 25.04 -7.12 13.92
N VAL A 272 24.10 -7.76 13.20
CA VAL A 272 24.34 -8.95 12.37
C VAL A 272 23.71 -8.77 11.01
N VAL A 273 24.46 -9.08 9.94
CA VAL A 273 23.95 -9.09 8.57
C VAL A 273 24.03 -10.52 8.03
N LEU A 274 22.89 -11.04 7.57
CA LEU A 274 22.77 -12.35 6.94
C LEU A 274 22.63 -12.17 5.42
N PRO A 275 23.50 -12.79 4.59
CA PRO A 275 23.42 -12.65 3.15
C PRO A 275 22.26 -13.49 2.58
N GLY A 276 21.24 -12.81 2.08
CA GLY A 276 20.12 -13.38 1.34
C GLY A 276 20.42 -13.52 -0.15
N VAL A 277 19.43 -13.99 -0.90
CA VAL A 277 19.54 -14.24 -2.35
C VAL A 277 18.49 -13.48 -3.14
N ALA A 278 18.84 -13.09 -4.36
CA ALA A 278 17.92 -12.45 -5.31
C ALA A 278 16.91 -13.47 -5.90
N SER A 279 15.84 -12.98 -6.53
CA SER A 279 14.81 -13.84 -7.14
C SER A 279 15.36 -14.83 -8.17
N SER A 280 16.39 -14.44 -8.94
CA SER A 280 17.05 -15.32 -9.92
C SER A 280 17.96 -16.39 -9.30
N GLU A 281 18.28 -16.25 -8.02
CA GLU A 281 19.18 -17.14 -7.25
C GLU A 281 18.41 -18.11 -6.36
N LYS A 282 17.08 -18.12 -6.42
CA LYS A 282 16.21 -19.00 -5.62
C LYS A 282 15.05 -19.55 -6.42
N GLU A 283 14.56 -20.68 -5.95
CA GLU A 283 13.30 -21.28 -6.40
C GLU A 283 12.19 -20.96 -5.42
N GLY A 284 10.94 -20.85 -5.91
CA GLY A 284 9.77 -20.66 -5.07
C GLY A 284 8.53 -20.31 -5.86
N LEU A 285 7.46 -20.02 -5.13
CA LEU A 285 6.18 -19.62 -5.71
C LEU A 285 5.87 -18.15 -5.37
N TYR A 286 5.26 -17.47 -6.33
CA TYR A 286 4.91 -16.06 -6.25
C TYR A 286 3.45 -15.88 -6.65
N ALA A 287 2.70 -15.09 -5.89
CA ALA A 287 1.34 -14.71 -6.25
C ALA A 287 1.29 -13.25 -6.71
N ASN A 288 0.72 -12.99 -7.89
CA ASN A 288 0.53 -11.65 -8.40
C ASN A 288 -0.80 -11.01 -7.93
N ALA A 289 -1.05 -9.77 -8.31
CA ALA A 289 -2.25 -9.01 -7.92
C ALA A 289 -3.57 -9.64 -8.39
N GLU A 290 -3.55 -10.47 -9.44
CA GLU A 290 -4.73 -11.23 -9.91
C GLU A 290 -4.88 -12.60 -9.23
N ARG A 291 -4.16 -12.86 -8.16
CA ARG A 291 -4.18 -14.13 -7.39
C ARG A 291 -3.61 -15.32 -8.15
N ARG A 292 -2.81 -15.10 -9.17
CA ARG A 292 -2.15 -16.14 -9.93
C ARG A 292 -0.86 -16.54 -9.23
N VAL A 293 -0.79 -17.78 -8.79
CA VAL A 293 0.42 -18.40 -8.22
C VAL A 293 1.28 -18.94 -9.35
N GLN A 294 2.51 -18.49 -9.43
CA GLN A 294 3.46 -18.79 -10.50
C GLN A 294 4.76 -19.34 -9.90
N HIS A 295 5.41 -20.22 -10.64
CA HIS A 295 6.71 -20.77 -10.26
C HIS A 295 7.86 -19.87 -10.75
N ASN A 296 8.78 -19.58 -9.86
CA ASN A 296 10.05 -18.92 -10.16
C ASN A 296 11.17 -19.97 -10.08
N GLU A 297 11.90 -20.14 -11.15
CA GLU A 297 13.01 -21.09 -11.20
C GLU A 297 14.33 -20.45 -10.74
N HIS A 298 15.17 -21.26 -10.11
CA HIS A 298 16.57 -20.93 -9.85
C HIS A 298 17.32 -20.87 -11.18
N VAL A 299 17.89 -19.73 -11.51
CA VAL A 299 18.55 -19.46 -12.80
C VAL A 299 20.06 -19.34 -12.66
N ILE A 300 20.53 -18.69 -11.60
CA ILE A 300 21.96 -18.45 -11.34
C ILE A 300 22.35 -18.86 -9.92
N THR A 301 23.58 -19.33 -9.76
CA THR A 301 24.10 -19.74 -8.45
C THR A 301 24.24 -18.55 -7.51
N PRO A 302 23.77 -18.63 -6.27
CA PRO A 302 23.99 -17.60 -5.25
C PRO A 302 25.47 -17.28 -5.06
N PRO A 303 25.84 -16.02 -4.86
CA PRO A 303 27.23 -15.63 -4.63
C PRO A 303 27.68 -15.99 -3.19
N GLY A 304 28.90 -16.48 -3.04
CA GLY A 304 29.55 -16.70 -1.74
C GLY A 304 28.72 -17.54 -0.77
N ASP A 305 28.50 -17.00 0.42
CA ASP A 305 27.76 -17.67 1.49
C ASP A 305 26.27 -17.31 1.53
N ALA A 306 25.75 -16.63 0.50
CA ALA A 306 24.32 -16.29 0.42
C ALA A 306 23.45 -17.55 0.38
N ARG A 307 22.35 -17.53 1.11
CA ARG A 307 21.41 -18.67 1.24
C ARG A 307 19.98 -18.19 1.03
N GLN A 308 19.11 -19.11 0.61
CA GLN A 308 17.67 -18.85 0.47
C GLN A 308 17.03 -18.54 1.83
N ASP A 309 16.05 -17.66 1.83
CA ASP A 309 15.41 -17.16 3.05
C ASP A 309 14.82 -18.29 3.91
N TRP A 310 14.11 -19.25 3.29
CA TRP A 310 13.54 -20.38 4.00
C TRP A 310 14.61 -21.26 4.68
N TRP A 311 15.77 -21.45 4.03
CA TRP A 311 16.86 -22.22 4.60
C TRP A 311 17.46 -21.53 5.83
N ILE A 312 17.66 -20.19 5.76
CA ILE A 312 18.16 -19.39 6.89
C ILE A 312 17.20 -19.50 8.07
N ILE A 313 15.88 -19.36 7.82
CA ILE A 313 14.84 -19.50 8.87
C ILE A 313 14.90 -20.87 9.52
N CYS A 314 14.95 -21.95 8.72
CA CYS A 314 15.03 -23.33 9.22
C CYS A 314 16.31 -23.58 10.03
N GLU A 315 17.46 -23.08 9.57
CA GLU A 315 18.74 -23.21 10.29
C GLU A 315 18.71 -22.49 11.66
N ILE A 316 18.15 -21.30 11.72
CA ILE A 316 18.01 -20.56 12.98
C ILE A 316 17.04 -21.30 13.90
N ALA A 317 15.88 -21.73 13.40
CA ALA A 317 14.89 -22.47 14.18
C ALA A 317 15.49 -23.74 14.82
N ARG A 318 16.23 -24.55 14.03
CA ARG A 318 16.91 -25.76 14.53
C ARG A 318 17.95 -25.42 15.61
N ARG A 319 18.72 -24.35 15.45
CA ARG A 319 19.69 -23.90 16.46
C ARG A 319 19.04 -23.37 17.74
N LEU A 320 17.81 -22.87 17.62
CA LEU A 320 16.99 -22.48 18.79
C LEU A 320 16.27 -23.67 19.45
N GLY A 321 16.45 -24.90 18.93
CA GLY A 321 15.94 -26.12 19.51
C GLY A 321 14.65 -26.66 18.89
N ALA A 322 14.21 -26.12 17.75
CA ALA A 322 13.10 -26.72 17.01
C ALA A 322 13.48 -28.08 16.46
N THR A 323 12.79 -29.15 16.88
CA THR A 323 13.03 -30.51 16.46
C THR A 323 12.17 -30.96 15.29
N GLU A 324 11.03 -30.29 15.10
CA GLU A 324 10.03 -30.56 14.05
C GLU A 324 9.58 -29.26 13.36
N GLY A 325 8.93 -29.38 12.21
CA GLY A 325 8.36 -28.26 11.47
C GLY A 325 9.36 -27.39 10.68
N PHE A 326 10.68 -27.63 10.82
CA PHE A 326 11.73 -26.86 10.15
C PHE A 326 12.78 -27.75 9.45
N ASN A 327 12.39 -28.97 9.06
CA ASN A 327 13.26 -29.96 8.43
C ASN A 327 12.98 -30.12 6.93
N PHE A 328 12.61 -29.02 6.26
CA PHE A 328 12.36 -29.01 4.83
C PHE A 328 13.65 -29.16 4.01
N ASN A 329 13.54 -29.83 2.87
CA ASN A 329 14.63 -29.99 1.91
C ASN A 329 14.42 -29.16 0.65
N SER A 330 13.20 -28.65 0.43
CA SER A 330 12.87 -27.86 -0.76
C SER A 330 11.69 -26.90 -0.52
N PRO A 331 11.54 -25.86 -1.35
CA PRO A 331 10.34 -25.01 -1.36
C PRO A 331 9.06 -25.79 -1.70
N GLU A 332 9.16 -26.89 -2.45
CA GLU A 332 8.02 -27.75 -2.77
C GLU A 332 7.47 -28.43 -1.51
N GLU A 333 8.32 -28.94 -0.61
CA GLU A 333 7.87 -29.51 0.67
C GLU A 333 7.14 -28.47 1.54
N ILE A 334 7.63 -27.22 1.56
CA ILE A 334 6.97 -26.11 2.26
C ILE A 334 5.59 -25.83 1.63
N TRP A 335 5.52 -25.85 0.29
CA TRP A 335 4.26 -25.63 -0.41
C TRP A 335 3.22 -26.73 -0.14
N GLU A 336 3.65 -27.97 -0.01
CA GLU A 336 2.75 -29.06 0.35
C GLU A 336 2.12 -28.85 1.76
N GLU A 337 2.84 -28.22 2.68
CA GLU A 337 2.29 -27.81 3.97
C GLU A 337 1.27 -26.67 3.78
N VAL A 338 1.59 -25.66 2.96
CA VAL A 338 0.66 -24.55 2.64
C VAL A 338 -0.67 -25.07 2.06
N ARG A 339 -0.61 -26.07 1.17
CA ARG A 339 -1.82 -26.70 0.61
C ARG A 339 -2.72 -27.35 1.68
N LYS A 340 -2.11 -27.87 2.73
CA LYS A 340 -2.85 -28.43 3.89
C LYS A 340 -3.42 -27.34 4.79
N CYS A 341 -2.72 -26.22 4.93
CA CYS A 341 -3.19 -25.07 5.72
C CYS A 341 -4.46 -24.44 5.16
N ASP A 342 -4.55 -24.31 3.83
CA ASP A 342 -5.75 -23.81 3.14
C ASP A 342 -6.10 -24.65 1.91
N PRO A 343 -6.72 -25.81 2.11
CA PRO A 343 -7.07 -26.68 1.00
C PRO A 343 -8.15 -26.07 0.08
N ARG A 344 -8.97 -25.16 0.59
CA ARG A 344 -9.99 -24.47 -0.20
C ARG A 344 -9.37 -23.57 -1.29
N ARG A 345 -8.27 -22.88 -0.97
CA ARG A 345 -7.58 -22.02 -1.94
C ARG A 345 -6.54 -22.78 -2.75
N TYR A 346 -5.78 -23.67 -2.12
CA TYR A 346 -4.56 -24.23 -2.71
C TYR A 346 -4.56 -25.77 -2.86
N GLY A 347 -5.62 -26.44 -2.43
CA GLY A 347 -5.68 -27.91 -2.44
C GLY A 347 -5.32 -28.56 -3.78
N GLY A 348 -5.79 -27.98 -4.89
CA GLY A 348 -5.49 -28.45 -6.24
C GLY A 348 -4.20 -27.90 -6.86
N MET A 349 -3.42 -27.08 -6.16
CA MET A 349 -2.28 -26.33 -6.72
C MET A 349 -0.95 -27.03 -6.40
N SER A 350 -0.76 -28.31 -6.82
CA SER A 350 0.54 -28.97 -6.70
C SER A 350 1.62 -28.23 -7.49
N TYR A 351 2.88 -28.33 -7.05
CA TYR A 351 4.03 -27.73 -7.73
C TYR A 351 4.08 -28.14 -9.21
N TYR A 352 3.82 -29.42 -9.50
CA TYR A 352 3.74 -29.93 -10.85
C TYR A 352 2.67 -29.22 -11.69
N ARG A 353 1.46 -29.02 -11.15
CA ARG A 353 0.39 -28.35 -11.86
C ARG A 353 0.68 -26.87 -12.12
N ILE A 354 1.25 -26.17 -11.13
CA ILE A 354 1.65 -24.76 -11.28
C ILE A 354 2.68 -24.63 -12.41
N LYS A 355 3.70 -25.48 -12.43
CA LYS A 355 4.72 -25.51 -13.51
C LYS A 355 4.08 -25.82 -14.87
N LYS A 356 3.27 -26.87 -14.95
CA LYS A 356 2.64 -27.33 -16.19
C LYS A 356 1.72 -26.29 -16.84
N HIS A 357 1.00 -25.54 -16.03
CA HIS A 357 0.04 -24.54 -16.51
C HIS A 357 0.60 -23.11 -16.50
N HIS A 358 1.87 -22.92 -16.22
CA HIS A 358 2.53 -21.62 -16.10
C HIS A 358 1.85 -20.69 -15.09
N GLY A 359 1.26 -21.25 -14.05
CA GLY A 359 0.54 -20.60 -12.98
C GLY A 359 -0.94 -20.96 -12.94
N LEU A 360 -1.50 -20.90 -11.72
CA LEU A 360 -2.92 -21.16 -11.44
C LEU A 360 -3.47 -20.05 -10.55
N HIS A 361 -4.73 -19.71 -10.73
CA HIS A 361 -5.41 -18.73 -9.88
C HIS A 361 -6.09 -19.43 -8.70
N TRP A 362 -5.94 -18.89 -7.50
CA TRP A 362 -6.77 -19.36 -6.39
C TRP A 362 -8.13 -18.62 -6.39
N PRO A 363 -9.24 -19.23 -5.92
CA PRO A 363 -9.37 -20.59 -5.36
C PRO A 363 -9.18 -21.69 -6.40
N CYS A 364 -8.52 -22.77 -5.97
CA CYS A 364 -8.31 -23.98 -6.78
C CYS A 364 -8.29 -25.18 -5.80
N PRO A 365 -9.48 -25.64 -5.32
CA PRO A 365 -9.59 -26.57 -4.19
C PRO A 365 -9.19 -28.00 -4.51
N ASP A 366 -9.25 -28.43 -5.77
CA ASP A 366 -8.93 -29.78 -6.19
C ASP A 366 -8.21 -29.83 -7.54
N GLU A 367 -7.69 -31.01 -7.91
CA GLU A 367 -6.87 -31.17 -9.11
C GLU A 367 -7.65 -31.07 -10.43
N ASN A 368 -8.99 -31.12 -10.40
CA ASN A 368 -9.83 -30.92 -11.58
C ASN A 368 -10.16 -29.44 -11.79
N ASP A 369 -9.93 -28.60 -10.78
CA ASP A 369 -10.15 -27.17 -10.85
C ASP A 369 -8.93 -26.47 -11.49
N MET A 370 -9.16 -25.58 -12.42
CA MET A 370 -8.11 -24.75 -13.06
C MET A 370 -7.96 -23.38 -12.40
N GLY A 371 -8.72 -23.14 -11.34
CA GLY A 371 -8.80 -21.83 -10.69
C GLY A 371 -9.57 -20.79 -11.51
N GLY A 372 -10.11 -19.82 -10.83
CA GLY A 372 -10.93 -18.77 -11.44
C GLY A 372 -10.18 -17.44 -11.61
N GLN A 373 -10.17 -16.88 -12.83
CA GLN A 373 -9.63 -15.54 -13.07
C GLN A 373 -10.42 -14.44 -12.35
N SER A 374 -11.73 -14.63 -12.19
CA SER A 374 -12.60 -13.68 -11.48
C SER A 374 -13.28 -14.35 -10.29
N LEU A 375 -13.39 -13.60 -9.19
CA LEU A 375 -14.12 -14.03 -8.00
C LEU A 375 -15.63 -13.77 -8.18
N TYR A 376 -16.44 -14.51 -7.42
CA TYR A 376 -17.87 -14.28 -7.27
C TYR A 376 -18.70 -14.39 -8.56
N LEU A 377 -18.24 -15.13 -9.58
CA LEU A 377 -19.03 -15.35 -10.80
C LEU A 377 -20.35 -16.07 -10.54
N ASP A 378 -20.43 -16.80 -9.41
CA ASP A 378 -21.65 -17.44 -8.91
C ASP A 378 -22.54 -16.50 -8.07
N LYS A 379 -22.16 -15.21 -7.97
CA LYS A 379 -22.81 -14.18 -7.15
C LYS A 379 -22.83 -14.48 -5.65
N LYS A 380 -21.95 -15.37 -5.17
CA LYS A 380 -21.81 -15.69 -3.74
C LYS A 380 -20.53 -15.09 -3.17
N PHE A 381 -20.67 -14.18 -2.24
CA PHE A 381 -19.56 -13.56 -1.54
C PHE A 381 -19.05 -14.45 -0.39
N PHE A 382 -17.79 -14.25 0.03
CA PHE A 382 -17.19 -14.97 1.17
C PHE A 382 -17.67 -14.42 2.51
N THR A 383 -18.95 -14.18 2.63
CA THR A 383 -19.65 -13.77 3.85
C THR A 383 -20.51 -14.93 4.35
N PRO A 384 -20.91 -14.98 5.64
CA PRO A 384 -21.70 -16.09 6.18
C PRO A 384 -23.03 -16.35 5.44
N ASP A 385 -23.64 -15.31 4.89
CA ASP A 385 -24.91 -15.38 4.13
C ASP A 385 -24.73 -15.31 2.61
N GLY A 386 -23.47 -15.27 2.14
CA GLY A 386 -23.14 -15.19 0.72
C GLY A 386 -23.44 -13.85 0.05
N LYS A 387 -23.82 -12.81 0.80
CA LYS A 387 -24.18 -11.49 0.26
C LYS A 387 -23.06 -10.45 0.43
N GLY A 388 -22.88 -9.59 -0.56
CA GLY A 388 -22.05 -8.41 -0.45
C GLY A 388 -22.61 -7.44 0.61
N LYS A 389 -21.74 -6.87 1.45
CA LYS A 389 -22.14 -5.99 2.54
C LYS A 389 -21.73 -4.56 2.24
N PHE A 390 -22.69 -3.65 2.21
CA PHE A 390 -22.42 -2.22 2.14
C PHE A 390 -21.96 -1.68 3.48
N ILE A 391 -20.95 -0.80 3.47
CA ILE A 391 -20.34 -0.21 4.67
C ILE A 391 -20.36 1.31 4.53
N PRO A 392 -21.12 2.05 5.38
CA PRO A 392 -21.14 3.50 5.32
C PRO A 392 -19.77 4.10 5.68
N CYS A 393 -19.30 5.06 4.86
CA CYS A 393 -18.03 5.74 5.03
C CYS A 393 -18.25 7.25 5.16
N LEU A 394 -17.56 7.90 6.10
CA LEU A 394 -17.71 9.32 6.40
C LEU A 394 -16.36 10.04 6.24
N HIS A 395 -16.38 11.21 5.61
CA HIS A 395 -15.25 12.14 5.63
C HIS A 395 -15.51 13.21 6.67
N VAL A 396 -14.58 13.40 7.60
CA VAL A 396 -14.68 14.37 8.70
C VAL A 396 -13.52 15.37 8.66
N LYS A 397 -13.62 16.46 9.42
CA LYS A 397 -12.64 17.55 9.36
C LYS A 397 -11.31 17.21 10.03
N SER A 398 -11.34 16.46 11.11
CA SER A 398 -10.15 16.13 11.89
C SER A 398 -10.24 14.72 12.48
N VAL A 399 -9.09 14.19 12.89
CA VAL A 399 -9.00 12.88 13.58
C VAL A 399 -9.88 12.86 14.84
N ALA A 400 -9.99 13.96 15.57
CA ALA A 400 -10.83 14.06 16.77
C ALA A 400 -12.32 13.90 16.48
N ASP A 401 -12.76 14.18 15.26
CA ASP A 401 -14.17 14.08 14.86
C ASP A 401 -14.57 12.67 14.43
N ILE A 402 -13.61 11.74 14.24
CA ILE A 402 -13.86 10.40 13.68
C ILE A 402 -14.85 9.60 14.55
N GLU A 403 -14.50 9.35 15.80
CA GLU A 403 -15.35 8.53 16.69
C GLU A 403 -16.69 9.20 17.02
N PRO A 404 -16.76 10.53 17.32
CA PRO A 404 -18.03 11.24 17.43
C PRO A 404 -18.94 11.09 16.21
N ALA A 405 -18.41 11.27 15.00
CA ALA A 405 -19.20 11.17 13.77
C ALA A 405 -19.73 9.75 13.54
N LYS A 406 -18.91 8.71 13.77
CA LYS A 406 -19.32 7.30 13.70
C LYS A 406 -20.47 7.01 14.65
N ALA A 407 -20.34 7.44 15.91
CA ALA A 407 -21.36 7.21 16.94
C ALA A 407 -22.68 7.96 16.63
N GLU A 408 -22.59 9.22 16.20
CA GLU A 408 -23.75 10.01 15.80
C GLU A 408 -24.47 9.37 14.59
N PHE A 409 -23.72 8.98 13.57
CA PHE A 409 -24.29 8.33 12.39
C PHE A 409 -24.99 7.02 12.76
N ALA A 410 -24.33 6.13 13.51
CA ALA A 410 -24.88 4.84 13.91
C ALA A 410 -26.18 5.02 14.71
N LYS A 411 -26.22 5.99 15.63
CA LYS A 411 -27.43 6.33 16.38
C LYS A 411 -28.54 6.87 15.47
N ARG A 412 -28.21 7.77 14.56
CA ARG A 412 -29.19 8.42 13.65
C ARG A 412 -29.91 7.41 12.75
N VAL A 413 -29.18 6.42 12.24
CA VAL A 413 -29.77 5.40 11.34
C VAL A 413 -30.19 4.12 12.08
N ASN A 414 -30.08 4.07 13.39
CA ASN A 414 -30.31 2.86 14.20
C ASN A 414 -29.53 1.65 13.62
N LEU A 415 -28.20 1.84 13.42
CA LEU A 415 -27.34 0.86 12.76
C LEU A 415 -27.27 -0.43 13.59
N PRO A 416 -27.56 -1.61 12.98
CA PRO A 416 -27.44 -2.89 13.67
C PRO A 416 -25.97 -3.19 14.06
N PRO A 417 -25.74 -3.94 15.16
CA PRO A 417 -24.40 -4.17 15.71
C PRO A 417 -23.45 -4.96 14.78
N GLU A 418 -23.99 -5.66 13.80
CA GLU A 418 -23.21 -6.37 12.78
C GLU A 418 -22.69 -5.44 11.66
N TYR A 419 -23.07 -4.16 11.66
CA TYR A 419 -22.54 -3.15 10.74
C TYR A 419 -21.54 -2.25 11.43
N GLU A 420 -20.57 -1.81 10.66
CA GLU A 420 -19.56 -0.84 11.08
C GLU A 420 -19.68 0.45 10.26
N VAL A 421 -19.25 1.56 10.82
CA VAL A 421 -19.10 2.83 10.12
C VAL A 421 -17.62 3.11 9.97
N MET A 422 -17.16 3.35 8.75
CA MET A 422 -15.82 3.85 8.50
C MET A 422 -15.83 5.38 8.52
N ALA A 423 -14.77 5.99 9.00
CA ALA A 423 -14.60 7.43 8.91
C ALA A 423 -13.12 7.78 8.79
N GLY A 424 -12.84 8.91 8.13
CA GLY A 424 -11.50 9.42 7.98
C GLY A 424 -11.45 10.92 7.78
N SER A 425 -10.27 11.48 8.00
CA SER A 425 -9.98 12.91 7.88
C SER A 425 -8.70 13.13 7.09
N VAL A 426 -8.33 14.38 6.88
CA VAL A 426 -6.97 14.74 6.46
C VAL A 426 -5.97 14.32 7.55
N ASP A 427 -4.86 13.68 7.16
CA ASP A 427 -3.84 13.15 8.08
C ASP A 427 -2.96 14.26 8.66
N GLU A 428 -2.38 15.07 7.77
CA GLU A 428 -1.45 16.15 8.10
C GLU A 428 -1.94 17.46 7.48
N PRO A 429 -2.91 18.14 8.12
CA PRO A 429 -3.45 19.38 7.58
C PRO A 429 -2.37 20.47 7.51
N THR A 430 -2.39 21.22 6.41
CA THR A 430 -1.55 22.40 6.24
C THR A 430 -2.00 23.52 7.16
N ASP A 431 -1.04 24.35 7.58
CA ASP A 431 -1.26 25.55 8.39
C ASP A 431 -0.35 26.71 7.95
N ALA A 432 -0.32 27.79 8.71
CA ALA A 432 0.48 28.96 8.37
C ALA A 432 2.00 28.70 8.44
N GLU A 433 2.45 27.77 9.27
CA GLU A 433 3.86 27.40 9.43
C GLU A 433 4.30 26.37 8.38
N TYR A 434 3.42 25.42 8.04
CA TYR A 434 3.63 24.35 7.06
C TYR A 434 2.52 24.39 5.98
N PRO A 435 2.60 25.35 5.05
CA PRO A 435 1.47 25.64 4.13
C PRO A 435 1.42 24.74 2.90
N ILE A 436 2.34 23.81 2.74
CA ILE A 436 2.51 22.98 1.54
C ILE A 436 2.29 21.52 1.88
N GLN A 437 1.47 20.83 1.09
CA GLN A 437 1.25 19.40 1.25
C GLN A 437 2.30 18.58 0.49
N LEU A 438 2.93 17.62 1.17
CA LEU A 438 3.88 16.67 0.57
C LEU A 438 3.15 15.46 0.01
N LEU A 439 3.47 15.08 -1.22
CA LEU A 439 3.21 13.77 -1.79
C LEU A 439 4.53 13.05 -2.03
N THR A 440 4.64 11.81 -1.56
CA THR A 440 5.75 10.93 -1.88
C THR A 440 5.43 10.09 -3.11
N THR A 441 6.38 9.92 -4.03
CA THR A 441 6.13 9.26 -5.30
C THR A 441 7.27 8.36 -5.74
N ARG A 442 6.94 7.49 -6.70
CA ARG A 442 7.86 6.61 -7.42
C ARG A 442 8.12 7.17 -8.83
N LYS A 443 9.33 6.91 -9.35
CA LYS A 443 9.70 7.12 -10.76
C LYS A 443 9.93 5.76 -11.43
N VAL A 444 9.67 5.69 -12.74
CA VAL A 444 9.61 4.44 -13.52
C VAL A 444 10.89 3.61 -13.45
N TYR A 445 12.05 4.23 -13.45
CA TYR A 445 13.34 3.52 -13.44
C TYR A 445 13.86 3.15 -12.04
N GLN A 446 13.18 3.59 -10.98
CA GLN A 446 13.58 3.29 -9.61
C GLN A 446 12.56 2.39 -8.90
N TYR A 447 13.05 1.45 -8.11
CA TYR A 447 12.22 0.50 -7.37
C TYR A 447 12.39 0.69 -5.86
N ALA A 448 11.30 0.89 -5.15
CA ALA A 448 11.25 1.10 -3.69
C ALA A 448 12.34 2.07 -3.21
N GLY A 449 13.12 1.76 -2.17
CA GLY A 449 14.26 2.55 -1.69
C GLY A 449 15.51 2.52 -2.57
N GLY A 450 15.40 2.07 -3.83
CA GLY A 450 16.52 2.05 -4.78
C GLY A 450 17.56 0.96 -4.52
N VAL A 451 17.26 -0.04 -3.69
CA VAL A 451 18.23 -1.06 -3.25
C VAL A 451 18.91 -1.77 -4.42
N MET A 452 18.14 -2.17 -5.43
CA MET A 452 18.67 -2.83 -6.64
C MET A 452 18.97 -1.82 -7.75
N THR A 453 18.01 -0.95 -8.06
CA THR A 453 18.06 -0.06 -9.23
C THR A 453 19.20 0.95 -9.15
N ARG A 454 19.49 1.51 -7.99
CA ARG A 454 20.62 2.42 -7.77
C ARG A 454 22.00 1.74 -7.76
N ARG A 455 22.06 0.42 -7.84
CA ARG A 455 23.27 -0.37 -8.02
C ARG A 455 23.45 -0.86 -9.45
N SER A 456 22.49 -0.57 -10.32
CA SER A 456 22.57 -0.85 -11.76
C SER A 456 23.20 0.34 -12.47
N LYS A 457 24.42 0.15 -13.02
CA LYS A 457 25.09 1.18 -13.83
C LYS A 457 24.26 1.61 -15.03
N ALA A 458 23.56 0.68 -15.67
CA ALA A 458 22.72 0.96 -16.82
C ALA A 458 21.57 1.94 -16.49
N ILE A 459 21.03 1.86 -15.27
CA ILE A 459 19.96 2.76 -14.81
C ILE A 459 20.54 4.09 -14.31
N GLU A 460 21.59 4.07 -13.50
CA GLU A 460 22.17 5.28 -12.89
C GLU A 460 22.94 6.14 -13.91
N GLU A 461 23.61 5.52 -14.87
CA GLU A 461 24.43 6.20 -15.90
C GLU A 461 23.69 6.42 -17.22
N GLY A 462 22.55 5.73 -17.44
CA GLY A 462 21.78 5.73 -18.69
C GLY A 462 20.99 7.02 -18.96
N GLY A 463 21.13 8.06 -18.15
CA GLY A 463 20.53 9.38 -18.38
C GLY A 463 19.07 9.51 -17.96
N ASP A 464 18.40 8.43 -17.59
CA ASP A 464 17.00 8.44 -17.16
C ASP A 464 16.84 8.53 -15.62
N SER A 465 17.95 8.46 -14.89
CA SER A 465 17.97 8.72 -13.46
C SER A 465 18.02 10.23 -13.22
N ILE A 466 16.84 10.84 -13.07
CA ILE A 466 16.70 12.28 -12.84
C ILE A 466 17.32 12.71 -11.50
N GLY A 467 17.63 11.73 -10.62
CA GLY A 467 18.08 11.99 -9.25
C GLY A 467 16.92 12.43 -8.34
N PRO A 468 17.24 12.86 -7.11
CA PRO A 468 16.23 13.35 -6.19
C PRO A 468 15.73 14.73 -6.63
N ILE A 469 14.43 14.85 -6.86
CA ILE A 469 13.76 16.09 -7.26
C ILE A 469 12.49 16.34 -6.44
N ALA A 470 12.17 17.63 -6.29
CA ALA A 470 10.91 18.12 -5.74
C ALA A 470 10.13 18.79 -6.87
N GLU A 471 9.10 18.11 -7.35
CA GLU A 471 8.22 18.63 -8.40
C GLU A 471 7.21 19.60 -7.78
N MET A 472 7.08 20.79 -8.35
CA MET A 472 6.18 21.84 -7.85
C MET A 472 5.56 22.67 -8.95
N ASN A 473 4.39 23.21 -8.66
CA ASN A 473 3.67 24.08 -9.59
C ASN A 473 4.42 25.41 -9.82
N PRO A 474 4.41 25.98 -11.06
CA PRO A 474 5.01 27.29 -11.34
C PRO A 474 4.53 28.42 -10.42
N ALA A 475 3.25 28.44 -10.03
CA ALA A 475 2.73 29.47 -9.11
C ALA A 475 3.34 29.33 -7.71
N LEU A 476 3.50 28.11 -7.21
CA LEU A 476 4.19 27.83 -5.94
C LEU A 476 5.66 28.26 -6.01
N ALA A 477 6.36 27.84 -7.07
CA ALA A 477 7.77 28.20 -7.27
C ALA A 477 7.96 29.73 -7.29
N GLN A 478 7.09 30.46 -7.97
CA GLN A 478 7.11 31.93 -8.02
C GLN A 478 6.93 32.55 -6.64
N ARG A 479 5.99 32.05 -5.81
CA ARG A 479 5.76 32.58 -4.44
C ARG A 479 7.00 32.47 -3.54
N TYR A 480 7.82 31.44 -3.75
CA TYR A 480 9.05 31.19 -2.99
C TYR A 480 10.33 31.66 -3.68
N GLY A 481 10.22 32.32 -4.85
CA GLY A 481 11.37 32.79 -5.62
C GLY A 481 12.28 31.66 -6.14
N ILE A 482 11.72 30.48 -6.37
CA ILE A 482 12.40 29.26 -6.80
C ILE A 482 12.31 29.15 -8.32
N LYS A 483 13.40 28.72 -8.96
CA LYS A 483 13.49 28.44 -10.40
C LYS A 483 13.81 26.98 -10.64
N GLN A 484 13.64 26.55 -11.88
CA GLN A 484 14.04 25.23 -12.32
C GLN A 484 15.48 24.92 -11.96
N GLY A 485 15.70 23.81 -11.25
CA GLY A 485 17.02 23.32 -10.84
C GLY A 485 17.63 23.98 -9.61
N ASP A 486 16.97 24.96 -9.00
CA ASP A 486 17.43 25.58 -7.75
C ASP A 486 17.52 24.53 -6.62
N PHE A 487 18.46 24.76 -5.71
CA PHE A 487 18.54 23.98 -4.47
C PHE A 487 17.57 24.53 -3.44
N ILE A 488 16.80 23.60 -2.83
CA ILE A 488 15.85 23.94 -1.78
C ILE A 488 16.10 23.09 -0.53
N LYS A 489 15.87 23.69 0.62
CA LYS A 489 15.67 23.00 1.89
C LYS A 489 14.15 22.86 2.09
N ALA A 490 13.71 21.63 2.40
CA ALA A 490 12.35 21.34 2.81
C ALA A 490 12.36 20.80 4.24
N TRP A 491 11.38 21.20 5.05
CA TRP A 491 11.26 20.71 6.42
C TRP A 491 9.80 20.56 6.84
N SER A 492 9.59 19.69 7.81
CA SER A 492 8.31 19.41 8.45
C SER A 492 8.49 19.41 9.97
N ARG A 493 7.44 19.00 10.70
CA ARG A 493 7.52 18.73 12.14
C ARG A 493 8.43 17.55 12.51
N TYR A 494 8.88 16.74 11.53
CA TYR A 494 9.57 15.46 11.74
C TYR A 494 11.04 15.49 11.31
N GLY A 495 11.43 16.43 10.45
CA GLY A 495 12.79 16.53 9.98
C GLY A 495 12.97 17.49 8.80
N TYR A 496 14.12 17.42 8.17
CA TYR A 496 14.45 18.25 7.02
C TYR A 496 15.28 17.49 5.99
N ILE A 497 15.19 17.93 4.75
CA ILE A 497 16.02 17.46 3.64
C ILE A 497 16.48 18.63 2.76
N VAL A 498 17.43 18.36 1.88
CA VAL A 498 17.79 19.27 0.77
C VAL A 498 17.60 18.51 -0.54
N ILE A 499 17.08 19.21 -1.57
CA ILE A 499 16.66 18.58 -2.81
C ILE A 499 16.69 19.62 -3.94
N LYS A 500 16.72 19.18 -5.20
CA LYS A 500 16.57 20.08 -6.35
C LYS A 500 15.12 20.30 -6.71
N ALA A 501 14.77 21.53 -7.05
CA ALA A 501 13.45 21.90 -7.53
C ALA A 501 13.26 21.48 -9.01
N ASP A 502 12.10 20.92 -9.31
CA ASP A 502 11.61 20.66 -10.66
C ASP A 502 10.25 21.37 -10.84
N VAL A 503 10.23 22.41 -11.67
CA VAL A 503 9.03 23.24 -11.85
C VAL A 503 8.21 22.70 -13.00
N THR A 504 6.99 22.25 -12.71
CA THR A 504 6.11 21.55 -13.66
C THR A 504 4.63 21.84 -13.41
N ASP A 505 3.82 21.87 -14.46
CA ASP A 505 2.38 22.13 -14.41
C ASP A 505 1.52 20.87 -14.14
N ILE A 506 2.16 19.70 -14.01
CA ILE A 506 1.44 18.47 -13.67
C ILE A 506 1.04 18.40 -12.19
N ILE A 507 1.71 19.17 -11.32
CA ILE A 507 1.47 19.25 -9.88
C ILE A 507 0.50 20.39 -9.58
N PRO A 508 -0.56 20.18 -8.77
CA PRO A 508 -1.46 21.25 -8.37
C PRO A 508 -0.75 22.27 -7.47
N ASP A 509 -1.28 23.50 -7.44
CA ASP A 509 -0.76 24.53 -6.54
C ASP A 509 -0.93 24.15 -5.07
N GLY A 510 0.04 24.52 -4.22
CA GLY A 510 0.05 24.16 -2.80
C GLY A 510 0.52 22.74 -2.50
N VAL A 511 0.94 21.97 -3.51
CA VAL A 511 1.43 20.60 -3.38
C VAL A 511 2.87 20.51 -3.91
N ILE A 512 3.69 19.71 -3.25
CA ILE A 512 5.00 19.28 -3.75
C ILE A 512 5.05 17.75 -3.78
N GLN A 513 5.56 17.21 -4.89
CA GLN A 513 5.79 15.79 -5.04
C GLN A 513 7.29 15.48 -4.97
N MET A 514 7.70 14.54 -4.12
CA MET A 514 9.10 14.13 -3.94
C MET A 514 9.29 12.64 -4.10
N THR A 515 10.46 12.24 -4.63
CA THR A 515 10.83 10.83 -4.80
C THR A 515 11.47 10.27 -3.52
N TYR A 516 11.15 9.02 -3.18
CA TYR A 516 11.67 8.36 -1.96
C TYR A 516 12.82 7.37 -2.21
N HIS A 517 13.39 7.36 -3.42
CA HIS A 517 14.43 6.39 -3.82
C HIS A 517 15.84 6.72 -3.37
N TYR A 518 16.07 7.94 -2.89
CA TYR A 518 17.40 8.52 -2.75
C TYR A 518 17.71 8.88 -1.30
N TRP A 519 18.77 8.27 -0.74
CA TRP A 519 19.25 8.63 0.61
C TRP A 519 19.73 10.07 0.71
N GLU A 520 20.20 10.64 -0.40
CA GLU A 520 20.67 12.03 -0.48
C GLU A 520 19.60 13.04 -0.11
N SER A 521 18.34 12.66 -0.34
CA SER A 521 17.15 13.49 -0.09
C SER A 521 16.00 12.59 0.33
N CYS A 522 16.18 11.81 1.40
CA CYS A 522 15.20 10.86 1.88
C CYS A 522 13.93 11.58 2.36
N CYS A 523 12.89 11.66 1.48
CA CYS A 523 11.68 12.41 1.81
C CYS A 523 10.91 11.81 3.00
N ASN A 524 11.16 10.56 3.39
CA ASN A 524 10.58 9.94 4.57
C ASN A 524 11.11 10.52 5.90
N GLU A 525 12.17 11.32 5.87
CA GLU A 525 12.54 12.16 7.02
C GLU A 525 11.50 13.25 7.32
N LEU A 526 10.68 13.60 6.33
CA LEU A 526 9.65 14.63 6.46
C LEU A 526 8.29 14.08 6.90
N THR A 527 8.05 12.77 6.75
CA THR A 527 6.73 12.18 6.93
C THR A 527 6.42 11.86 8.39
N SER A 528 5.12 11.87 8.73
CA SER A 528 4.61 11.56 10.06
C SER A 528 4.68 10.06 10.40
N ASN A 529 4.45 9.73 11.67
CA ASN A 529 4.24 8.35 12.13
C ASN A 529 2.77 7.89 11.98
N GLY A 530 1.95 8.61 11.22
CA GLY A 530 0.54 8.29 11.05
C GLY A 530 0.33 6.94 10.36
N TRP A 531 -0.75 6.27 10.71
CA TRP A 531 -1.20 5.03 10.08
C TRP A 531 -2.72 4.91 10.03
N ASP A 532 -3.22 4.07 9.14
CA ASP A 532 -4.62 3.65 9.11
C ASP A 532 -4.98 2.94 10.43
N PHE A 533 -6.09 3.34 11.05
CA PHE A 533 -6.44 2.86 12.39
C PHE A 533 -6.78 1.35 12.44
N ILE A 534 -7.13 0.75 11.31
CA ILE A 534 -7.52 -0.66 11.20
C ILE A 534 -6.36 -1.50 10.67
N SER A 535 -5.87 -1.20 9.47
CA SER A 535 -4.84 -1.98 8.79
C SER A 535 -3.42 -1.70 9.29
N LYS A 536 -3.22 -0.60 10.02
CA LYS A 536 -1.91 -0.09 10.44
C LYS A 536 -0.98 0.26 9.26
N THR A 537 -1.52 0.42 8.08
CA THR A 537 -0.78 0.89 6.91
C THR A 537 -0.28 2.32 7.13
N PRO A 538 1.02 2.63 6.90
CA PRO A 538 1.55 3.96 7.12
C PRO A 538 0.99 4.98 6.13
N THR A 539 0.86 6.24 6.54
CA THR A 539 0.22 7.28 5.73
C THR A 539 1.20 8.01 4.81
N PHE A 540 2.46 8.15 5.19
CA PHE A 540 3.50 8.89 4.44
C PHE A 540 3.10 10.33 4.11
N LYS A 541 2.38 10.99 5.00
CA LYS A 541 1.93 12.37 4.81
C LYS A 541 2.76 13.35 5.62
N ALA A 542 2.88 14.57 5.11
CA ALA A 542 3.43 15.71 5.82
C ALA A 542 2.89 17.03 5.26
N ALA A 543 2.70 17.98 6.16
CA ALA A 543 2.68 19.40 5.84
C ALA A 543 4.11 19.93 5.95
N ILE A 544 4.58 20.68 4.95
CA ILE A 544 5.97 21.11 4.85
C ILE A 544 6.10 22.60 4.59
N GLN A 545 7.30 23.12 4.86
CA GLN A 545 7.79 24.42 4.44
C GLN A 545 9.03 24.25 3.57
N ILE A 546 9.29 25.21 2.69
CA ILE A 546 10.45 25.21 1.79
C ILE A 546 11.17 26.55 1.78
N GLN A 547 12.45 26.52 1.45
CA GLN A 547 13.26 27.71 1.22
C GLN A 547 14.32 27.43 0.15
N ARG A 548 14.56 28.38 -0.75
CA ARG A 548 15.72 28.35 -1.63
C ARG A 548 17.00 28.52 -0.78
N ILE A 549 18.02 27.72 -1.08
CA ILE A 549 19.34 27.76 -0.43
C ILE A 549 20.45 27.83 -1.47
N GLU A 550 21.62 28.26 -1.06
CA GLU A 550 22.81 28.29 -1.91
C GLU A 550 23.48 26.91 -1.98
N GLU A 551 24.28 26.68 -3.03
CA GLU A 551 24.91 25.39 -3.29
C GLU A 551 25.85 24.95 -2.15
N GLU A 552 26.56 25.87 -1.51
CA GLU A 552 27.43 25.56 -0.38
C GLU A 552 26.67 24.95 0.81
N GLU A 553 25.51 25.51 1.15
CA GLU A 553 24.64 24.95 2.20
C GLU A 553 24.08 23.59 1.80
N PHE A 554 23.64 23.44 0.54
CA PHE A 554 23.16 22.19 -0.01
C PHE A 554 24.21 21.08 0.13
N LEU A 555 25.45 21.32 -0.30
CA LEU A 555 26.53 20.34 -0.25
C LEU A 555 26.90 19.98 1.20
N ARG A 556 26.94 20.97 2.11
CA ARG A 556 27.18 20.73 3.54
C ARG A 556 26.12 19.81 4.17
N ILE A 557 24.84 20.06 3.92
CA ILE A 557 23.75 19.23 4.45
C ILE A 557 23.80 17.85 3.82
N ARG A 558 24.04 17.73 2.52
CA ARG A 558 24.15 16.45 1.81
C ARG A 558 25.27 15.57 2.39
N GLU A 559 26.40 16.16 2.81
CA GLU A 559 27.46 15.42 3.48
C GLU A 559 27.03 14.89 4.87
N LEU A 560 26.24 15.64 5.63
CA LEU A 560 25.65 15.14 6.88
C LEU A 560 24.70 13.96 6.60
N LYS A 561 23.88 14.02 5.54
CA LYS A 561 23.01 12.91 5.11
C LYS A 561 23.84 11.69 4.69
N ARG A 562 24.98 11.88 4.00
CA ARG A 562 25.89 10.79 3.66
C ARG A 562 26.39 10.06 4.92
N ILE A 563 26.79 10.79 5.95
CA ILE A 563 27.21 10.18 7.22
C ILE A 563 26.05 9.42 7.87
N LYS A 564 24.86 10.01 7.88
CA LYS A 564 23.63 9.42 8.46
C LYS A 564 23.25 8.10 7.78
N PHE A 565 23.24 8.04 6.46
CA PHE A 565 22.73 6.90 5.70
C PHE A 565 23.80 5.89 5.27
N GLN A 566 25.02 6.34 4.99
CA GLN A 566 26.06 5.51 4.37
C GLN A 566 27.14 5.00 5.32
N THR A 567 27.03 5.27 6.62
CA THR A 567 27.95 4.74 7.64
C THR A 567 27.18 3.85 8.64
N ASN A 568 27.92 3.17 9.53
CA ASN A 568 27.33 2.39 10.63
C ASN A 568 26.86 3.26 11.81
N LYS A 569 27.10 4.57 11.78
CA LYS A 569 26.62 5.47 12.83
C LYS A 569 25.11 5.58 12.77
N VAL A 570 24.46 5.42 13.91
CA VAL A 570 23.03 5.72 14.05
C VAL A 570 22.92 7.18 14.47
N ILE A 571 22.47 8.03 13.56
CA ILE A 571 22.28 9.47 13.75
C ILE A 571 20.83 9.78 13.42
N TYR A 572 20.15 10.46 14.33
CA TYR A 572 18.79 10.95 14.13
C TYR A 572 18.71 12.39 14.67
N ASP A 573 17.81 13.16 14.09
CA ASP A 573 17.52 14.50 14.54
C ASP A 573 16.37 14.42 15.55
N ASP A 574 16.61 14.77 16.82
CA ASP A 574 15.55 14.98 17.81
C ASP A 574 14.89 16.33 17.50
N TYR A 575 13.89 16.32 16.61
CA TYR A 575 13.04 17.47 16.41
C TYR A 575 12.02 17.52 17.56
N HIS A 576 12.45 18.12 18.68
CA HIS A 576 11.53 18.62 19.68
C HIS A 576 11.27 20.09 19.35
N HIS A 577 10.03 20.39 19.02
CA HIS A 577 9.59 21.78 19.06
C HIS A 577 9.61 22.22 20.54
N GLU A 578 10.53 23.10 20.91
CA GLU A 578 10.35 23.98 22.08
C GLU A 578 9.30 25.05 21.74
#